data_58a798e375c33c8f9ed772594d6dc1e6
#
_entry.id   58a798e375c33c8f9ed772594d6dc1e6
#
_cell.length_a   1.000
_cell.length_b   1.000
_cell.length_c   1.000
_cell.angle_alpha   90.00
_cell.angle_beta   90.00
_cell.angle_gamma   90.00
#
_symmetry.space_group_name_H-M   'P 1'
#
loop_
_entity.id
_entity.type
_entity.pdbx_description
1 polymer ?
#
loop_
_entity_poly.entity_id
_entity_poly.type
_entity_poly.pdbx_seq_one_letter_code
_entity_poly.pdbx_strand_id
1 'polypeptide(L)'
;MKNSKIQKLAKALRSFSPQPARAILAGEAIIKLDNKDLTFTSKKELLECIRSHSDQSVLMNNLKKWIITQLNTVSEKDLFSILNLLANYSLKEVFNALNYFLISFPNTSKAYYNDGSATGLDLLTTELADVRKDDKVLDPSSGINGAWLELLKNNPNQNMTVQELNEIDAELAYLNTKILGATNCIVYQGDTLSDPKYTQDGNLQLFDKIVTFPPINARISKDAIIENRFNRFRYGDITYTKGESAFISNAISSLNQTGKAVIVVSDGPLFQGGKVASFRKFLVDHDLIETVIALPSSLLSYSIIPINILIINKNKTDSKGQIQFINANQNEWYQTDKHGKRILSTLGIQKIVELYHSRASVEGKSAIFANTDYKGTLGIKQYILPSEVQLDNSTYHINRSALQNLNTVQLQELVNIKRGYNVTRRNEDKKGHYLTAKVTDITTDHHINDSNLTRINIKTNAESYLIENNDILISTRGTIGKVAFVNNIKQCTVPNANLAILRVKSSKLNTVNMIWLMLYLASPLGQFMIQQVATGTAISTISTKDLGKIPIPVLPLEAQNKAVQQFQTVQAKLNAEKAALQKKIEANQEELYSSMNVTKVLRKENTEN
;
A
#
# COMPACT_ATOMS: atom_id res chain seq x y z
N MET A 1 -27.15 4.07 2.04
CA MET A 1 -28.02 3.66 3.18
C MET A 1 -27.45 2.37 3.74
N LYS A 2 -27.01 2.36 5.01
CA LYS A 2 -26.57 1.13 5.69
C LYS A 2 -27.80 0.25 5.87
N ASN A 3 -27.90 -0.84 5.13
CA ASN A 3 -29.02 -1.75 5.21
C ASN A 3 -29.02 -2.42 6.60
N SER A 4 -29.94 -1.99 7.47
CA SER A 4 -30.03 -2.47 8.86
C SER A 4 -30.22 -3.99 8.95
N LYS A 5 -30.87 -4.59 7.94
CA LYS A 5 -31.05 -6.04 7.82
C LYS A 5 -29.68 -6.77 7.69
N ILE A 6 -28.80 -6.33 6.76
CA ILE A 6 -27.49 -6.97 6.55
C ILE A 6 -26.64 -6.87 7.82
N GLN A 7 -26.67 -5.73 8.53
CA GLN A 7 -25.94 -5.58 9.80
C GLN A 7 -26.49 -6.50 10.89
N LYS A 8 -27.82 -6.67 10.96
CA LYS A 8 -28.45 -7.60 11.89
C LYS A 8 -28.03 -9.04 11.62
N LEU A 9 -28.03 -9.44 10.36
CA LEU A 9 -27.61 -10.77 9.93
C LEU A 9 -26.09 -11.00 10.18
N ALA A 10 -25.25 -10.04 9.84
CA ALA A 10 -23.82 -10.10 10.11
C ALA A 10 -23.52 -10.22 11.63
N LYS A 11 -24.32 -9.56 12.49
CA LYS A 11 -24.20 -9.71 13.94
C LYS A 11 -24.58 -11.12 14.40
N ALA A 12 -25.64 -11.70 13.84
CA ALA A 12 -26.08 -13.06 14.16
C ALA A 12 -25.05 -14.11 13.68
N LEU A 13 -24.44 -13.91 12.51
CA LEU A 13 -23.45 -14.82 11.96
C LEU A 13 -22.08 -14.76 12.66
N ARG A 14 -21.80 -13.72 13.46
CA ARG A 14 -20.53 -13.60 14.21
C ARG A 14 -20.32 -14.69 15.27
N SER A 15 -21.37 -15.37 15.71
CA SER A 15 -21.26 -16.51 16.62
C SER A 15 -20.67 -17.76 15.96
N PHE A 16 -20.60 -17.79 14.63
CA PHE A 16 -20.03 -18.89 13.86
C PHE A 16 -18.60 -18.57 13.41
N SER A 17 -17.82 -19.61 13.19
CA SER A 17 -16.58 -19.46 12.45
C SER A 17 -16.87 -19.09 10.97
N PRO A 18 -15.91 -18.46 10.25
CA PRO A 18 -16.17 -17.94 8.90
C PRO A 18 -16.71 -18.97 7.89
N GLN A 19 -16.20 -20.19 7.90
CA GLN A 19 -16.58 -21.21 6.92
C GLN A 19 -18.05 -21.69 7.07
N PRO A 20 -18.52 -22.11 8.25
CA PRO A 20 -19.92 -22.41 8.45
C PRO A 20 -20.86 -21.24 8.16
N ALA A 21 -20.49 -20.01 8.50
CA ALA A 21 -21.32 -18.84 8.21
C ALA A 21 -21.47 -18.60 6.69
N ARG A 22 -20.39 -18.76 5.93
CA ARG A 22 -20.43 -18.72 4.45
C ARG A 22 -21.31 -19.86 3.89
N ALA A 23 -21.16 -21.07 4.42
CA ALA A 23 -21.92 -22.21 3.99
C ALA A 23 -23.43 -22.06 4.24
N ILE A 24 -23.83 -21.45 5.36
CA ILE A 24 -25.23 -21.12 5.64
C ILE A 24 -25.79 -20.18 4.57
N LEU A 25 -25.09 -19.10 4.28
CA LEU A 25 -25.52 -18.12 3.27
C LEU A 25 -25.54 -18.70 1.85
N ALA A 26 -24.54 -19.50 1.48
CA ALA A 26 -24.48 -20.15 0.18
C ALA A 26 -25.58 -21.22 0.04
N GLY A 27 -25.84 -22.00 1.08
CA GLY A 27 -26.93 -22.98 1.12
C GLY A 27 -28.30 -22.33 0.95
N GLU A 28 -28.58 -21.26 1.67
CA GLU A 28 -29.80 -20.47 1.54
C GLU A 28 -29.96 -19.87 0.13
N ALA A 29 -28.85 -19.39 -0.47
CA ALA A 29 -28.88 -18.88 -1.84
C ALA A 29 -29.28 -20.00 -2.85
N ILE A 30 -28.74 -21.20 -2.70
CA ILE A 30 -29.07 -22.36 -3.56
C ILE A 30 -30.58 -22.71 -3.43
N ILE A 31 -31.12 -22.73 -2.21
CA ILE A 31 -32.52 -23.02 -1.97
C ILE A 31 -33.43 -22.00 -2.65
N LYS A 32 -33.10 -20.72 -2.51
CA LYS A 32 -33.85 -19.62 -3.13
C LYS A 32 -33.71 -19.55 -4.66
N LEU A 33 -32.60 -20.03 -5.23
CA LEU A 33 -32.45 -20.17 -6.69
C LEU A 33 -33.48 -21.16 -7.27
N ASP A 34 -33.84 -22.18 -6.52
CA ASP A 34 -34.90 -23.14 -6.93
C ASP A 34 -36.33 -22.60 -6.71
N ASN A 35 -36.49 -21.31 -6.35
CA ASN A 35 -37.77 -20.67 -6.00
C ASN A 35 -38.53 -21.43 -4.87
N LYS A 36 -37.78 -22.01 -3.95
CA LYS A 36 -38.33 -22.77 -2.84
C LYS A 36 -38.36 -21.91 -1.57
N ASP A 37 -39.50 -21.37 -1.23
CA ASP A 37 -39.76 -20.82 0.11
C ASP A 37 -40.11 -21.99 1.07
N LEU A 38 -39.11 -22.80 1.42
CA LEU A 38 -39.26 -23.99 2.23
C LEU A 38 -38.97 -23.68 3.69
N THR A 39 -39.85 -24.20 4.57
CA THR A 39 -39.57 -24.35 6.00
C THR A 39 -39.08 -25.77 6.23
N PHE A 40 -37.92 -25.93 6.82
CA PHE A 40 -37.36 -27.25 7.13
C PHE A 40 -37.66 -27.62 8.59
N THR A 41 -38.05 -28.88 8.81
CA THR A 41 -38.32 -29.43 10.14
C THR A 41 -37.09 -30.12 10.74
N SER A 42 -36.13 -30.49 9.89
CA SER A 42 -34.89 -31.15 10.30
C SER A 42 -33.68 -30.73 9.43
N LYS A 43 -32.52 -30.83 10.01
CA LYS A 43 -31.24 -30.59 9.29
C LYS A 43 -31.08 -31.58 8.12
N LYS A 44 -31.56 -32.83 8.28
CA LYS A 44 -31.52 -33.83 7.21
C LYS A 44 -32.30 -33.37 5.97
N GLU A 45 -33.50 -32.85 6.16
CA GLU A 45 -34.36 -32.35 5.09
C GLU A 45 -33.71 -31.15 4.36
N LEU A 46 -33.13 -30.22 5.09
CA LEU A 46 -32.33 -29.10 4.52
C LEU A 46 -31.19 -29.60 3.65
N LEU A 47 -30.41 -30.56 4.15
CA LEU A 47 -29.23 -31.08 3.40
C LEU A 47 -29.67 -31.86 2.15
N GLU A 48 -30.77 -32.57 2.19
CA GLU A 48 -31.35 -33.24 1.03
C GLU A 48 -31.84 -32.23 -0.02
N CYS A 49 -32.46 -31.13 0.41
CA CYS A 49 -32.84 -30.05 -0.49
C CYS A 49 -31.65 -29.45 -1.22
N ILE A 50 -30.53 -29.15 -0.52
CA ILE A 50 -29.31 -28.64 -1.15
C ILE A 50 -28.72 -29.67 -2.14
N ARG A 51 -28.74 -30.97 -1.79
CA ARG A 51 -28.26 -32.03 -2.71
C ARG A 51 -29.09 -32.12 -3.98
N SER A 52 -30.38 -31.93 -3.88
CA SER A 52 -31.35 -32.08 -5.00
C SER A 52 -31.37 -30.89 -5.96
N HIS A 53 -30.59 -29.83 -5.71
CA HIS A 53 -30.50 -28.69 -6.63
C HIS A 53 -30.14 -29.14 -8.06
N SER A 54 -30.86 -28.58 -9.03
CA SER A 54 -30.86 -29.06 -10.43
C SER A 54 -29.55 -28.88 -11.17
N ASP A 55 -28.69 -27.86 -10.80
CA ASP A 55 -27.41 -27.67 -11.43
C ASP A 55 -26.43 -28.79 -11.03
N GLN A 56 -26.06 -29.58 -12.01
CA GLN A 56 -25.14 -30.73 -11.87
C GLN A 56 -23.71 -30.43 -12.37
N SER A 57 -23.37 -29.15 -12.60
CA SER A 57 -22.00 -28.76 -12.95
C SER A 57 -21.00 -29.20 -11.87
N VAL A 58 -19.74 -29.40 -12.27
CA VAL A 58 -18.68 -29.82 -11.35
C VAL A 58 -18.52 -28.84 -10.20
N LEU A 59 -18.49 -27.53 -10.50
CA LEU A 59 -18.35 -26.47 -9.48
C LEU A 59 -19.52 -26.49 -8.50
N MET A 60 -20.78 -26.58 -9.00
CA MET A 60 -21.94 -26.62 -8.12
C MET A 60 -21.97 -27.90 -7.27
N ASN A 61 -21.62 -29.05 -7.83
CA ASN A 61 -21.58 -30.29 -7.07
C ASN A 61 -20.52 -30.28 -5.96
N ASN A 62 -19.36 -29.70 -6.22
CA ASN A 62 -18.32 -29.53 -5.22
C ASN A 62 -18.76 -28.52 -4.14
N LEU A 63 -19.36 -27.40 -4.52
CA LEU A 63 -19.91 -26.42 -3.60
C LEU A 63 -20.97 -27.05 -2.66
N LYS A 64 -21.90 -27.84 -3.22
CA LYS A 64 -22.91 -28.56 -2.40
C LYS A 64 -22.25 -29.49 -1.37
N LYS A 65 -21.23 -30.26 -1.76
CA LYS A 65 -20.48 -31.13 -0.84
C LYS A 65 -19.81 -30.31 0.27
N TRP A 66 -19.14 -29.21 -0.09
CA TRP A 66 -18.50 -28.33 0.89
C TRP A 66 -19.52 -27.72 1.87
N ILE A 67 -20.64 -27.18 1.37
CA ILE A 67 -21.72 -26.64 2.21
C ILE A 67 -22.21 -27.69 3.21
N ILE A 68 -22.53 -28.90 2.74
CA ILE A 68 -23.01 -30.00 3.57
C ILE A 68 -21.98 -30.34 4.67
N THR A 69 -20.70 -30.40 4.32
CA THR A 69 -19.61 -30.66 5.27
C THR A 69 -19.58 -29.58 6.35
N GLN A 70 -19.65 -28.31 5.97
CA GLN A 70 -19.63 -27.20 6.94
C GLN A 70 -20.88 -27.18 7.81
N LEU A 71 -22.06 -27.37 7.22
CA LEU A 71 -23.32 -27.39 7.97
C LEU A 71 -23.40 -28.55 8.98
N ASN A 72 -22.74 -29.66 8.71
CA ASN A 72 -22.66 -30.76 9.65
C ASN A 72 -21.93 -30.40 10.95
N THR A 73 -21.06 -29.41 10.95
CA THR A 73 -20.35 -28.92 12.13
C THR A 73 -21.18 -27.97 12.99
N VAL A 74 -22.31 -27.48 12.49
CA VAL A 74 -23.21 -26.54 13.17
C VAL A 74 -24.30 -27.29 13.93
N SER A 75 -24.64 -26.88 15.15
CA SER A 75 -25.75 -27.45 15.88
C SER A 75 -27.08 -27.17 15.15
N GLU A 76 -28.03 -28.09 15.24
CA GLU A 76 -29.33 -27.93 14.58
C GLU A 76 -30.08 -26.68 15.09
N LYS A 77 -30.03 -26.44 16.39
CA LYS A 77 -30.61 -25.25 17.04
C LYS A 77 -30.05 -23.93 16.49
N ASP A 78 -28.72 -23.83 16.39
CA ASP A 78 -28.06 -22.61 15.91
C ASP A 78 -28.34 -22.40 14.42
N LEU A 79 -28.29 -23.48 13.63
CA LEU A 79 -28.60 -23.46 12.21
C LEU A 79 -30.02 -22.92 11.94
N PHE A 80 -31.03 -23.49 12.60
CA PHE A 80 -32.41 -23.05 12.43
C PHE A 80 -32.67 -21.62 12.94
N SER A 81 -31.98 -21.18 13.97
CA SER A 81 -32.03 -19.78 14.41
C SER A 81 -31.66 -18.81 13.30
N ILE A 82 -30.63 -19.13 12.50
CA ILE A 82 -30.19 -18.29 11.37
C ILE A 82 -31.10 -18.46 10.15
N LEU A 83 -31.51 -19.69 9.82
CA LEU A 83 -32.42 -19.95 8.69
C LEU A 83 -33.77 -19.24 8.88
N ASN A 84 -34.35 -19.26 10.08
CA ASN A 84 -35.57 -18.51 10.41
C ASN A 84 -35.38 -16.99 10.22
N LEU A 85 -34.18 -16.46 10.48
CA LEU A 85 -33.87 -15.08 10.17
C LEU A 85 -33.80 -14.86 8.66
N LEU A 86 -33.15 -15.77 7.90
CA LEU A 86 -32.92 -15.68 6.46
C LEU A 86 -34.23 -15.94 5.66
N ALA A 87 -35.21 -16.63 6.21
CA ALA A 87 -36.51 -16.88 5.56
C ALA A 87 -37.18 -15.58 5.07
N ASN A 88 -36.98 -14.47 5.77
CA ASN A 88 -37.49 -13.15 5.41
C ASN A 88 -36.59 -12.35 4.47
N TYR A 89 -35.53 -12.96 3.90
CA TYR A 89 -34.59 -12.31 2.96
C TYR A 89 -34.86 -12.81 1.54
N SER A 90 -34.94 -11.87 0.59
CA SER A 90 -34.95 -12.21 -0.83
C SER A 90 -33.60 -12.79 -1.27
N LEU A 91 -33.57 -13.49 -2.40
CA LEU A 91 -32.33 -13.99 -2.99
C LEU A 91 -31.29 -12.86 -3.17
N LYS A 92 -31.71 -11.66 -3.60
CA LYS A 92 -30.85 -10.47 -3.73
C LYS A 92 -30.30 -10.01 -2.37
N GLU A 93 -31.07 -10.09 -1.30
CA GLU A 93 -30.60 -9.74 0.05
C GLU A 93 -29.61 -10.79 0.58
N VAL A 94 -29.84 -12.08 0.31
CA VAL A 94 -28.89 -13.16 0.64
C VAL A 94 -27.59 -13.00 -0.13
N PHE A 95 -27.65 -12.72 -1.43
CA PHE A 95 -26.49 -12.40 -2.26
C PHE A 95 -25.69 -11.22 -1.71
N ASN A 96 -26.35 -10.12 -1.36
CA ASN A 96 -25.71 -8.97 -0.76
C ASN A 96 -25.07 -9.29 0.60
N ALA A 97 -25.74 -10.14 1.41
CA ALA A 97 -25.21 -10.58 2.69
C ALA A 97 -23.98 -11.48 2.53
N LEU A 98 -24.01 -12.42 1.59
CA LEU A 98 -22.88 -13.30 1.28
C LEU A 98 -21.65 -12.48 0.87
N ASN A 99 -21.81 -11.55 -0.07
CA ASN A 99 -20.70 -10.72 -0.54
C ASN A 99 -20.22 -9.73 0.53
N TYR A 100 -21.14 -9.16 1.36
CA TYR A 100 -20.75 -8.33 2.50
C TYR A 100 -19.95 -9.13 3.54
N PHE A 101 -20.39 -10.36 3.85
CA PHE A 101 -19.72 -11.23 4.81
C PHE A 101 -18.32 -11.62 4.34
N LEU A 102 -18.15 -11.90 3.05
CA LEU A 102 -16.87 -12.21 2.43
C LEU A 102 -15.86 -11.05 2.57
N ILE A 103 -16.33 -9.80 2.40
CA ILE A 103 -15.50 -8.60 2.57
C ILE A 103 -15.18 -8.30 4.04
N SER A 104 -16.16 -8.51 4.93
CA SER A 104 -16.04 -8.09 6.34
C SER A 104 -15.32 -9.12 7.21
N PHE A 105 -15.25 -10.38 6.78
CA PHE A 105 -14.63 -11.50 7.49
C PHE A 105 -13.75 -12.32 6.54
N PRO A 106 -12.65 -11.73 6.07
CA PRO A 106 -11.73 -12.44 5.18
C PRO A 106 -11.19 -13.70 5.84
N ASN A 107 -10.89 -14.70 5.05
CA ASN A 107 -10.34 -15.96 5.52
C ASN A 107 -9.00 -15.71 6.22
N THR A 108 -8.85 -16.18 7.46
CA THR A 108 -7.65 -15.93 8.27
C THR A 108 -6.41 -16.72 7.83
N SER A 109 -6.53 -17.59 6.83
CA SER A 109 -5.37 -18.27 6.27
C SER A 109 -4.50 -17.29 5.50
N LYS A 110 -3.25 -17.13 5.92
CA LYS A 110 -2.23 -16.21 5.37
C LYS A 110 -1.97 -16.32 3.85
N ALA A 111 -2.61 -17.24 3.16
CA ALA A 111 -2.40 -17.52 1.74
C ALA A 111 -3.34 -16.79 0.78
N TYR A 112 -4.45 -16.22 1.25
CA TYR A 112 -5.50 -15.69 0.37
C TYR A 112 -5.85 -14.25 0.77
N TYR A 113 -5.24 -13.28 0.09
CA TYR A 113 -5.37 -11.86 0.39
C TYR A 113 -6.54 -11.15 -0.31
N ASN A 114 -7.36 -11.85 -1.10
CA ASN A 114 -8.34 -11.24 -2.01
C ASN A 114 -9.79 -11.61 -1.73
N ASP A 115 -10.16 -11.84 -0.49
CA ASP A 115 -11.56 -12.09 -0.10
C ASP A 115 -12.42 -10.81 -0.11
N GLY A 116 -12.39 -10.06 -1.16
CA GLY A 116 -13.19 -8.86 -1.34
C GLY A 116 -12.37 -7.60 -1.52
N SER A 117 -12.65 -6.90 -2.59
CA SER A 117 -12.08 -5.59 -2.85
C SER A 117 -12.70 -4.53 -1.96
N ALA A 118 -11.98 -3.46 -1.77
CA ALA A 118 -12.45 -2.32 -1.02
C ALA A 118 -13.63 -1.65 -1.73
N THR A 119 -14.61 -1.23 -0.97
CA THR A 119 -15.75 -0.46 -1.45
C THR A 119 -15.33 0.70 -2.33
N GLY A 120 -15.81 0.72 -3.55
CA GLY A 120 -15.49 1.72 -4.56
C GLY A 120 -14.34 1.36 -5.50
N LEU A 121 -13.45 0.42 -5.14
CA LEU A 121 -12.34 0.01 -6.01
C LEU A 121 -12.86 -0.76 -7.24
N ASP A 122 -13.77 -1.71 -7.02
CA ASP A 122 -14.35 -2.50 -8.11
C ASP A 122 -15.10 -1.61 -9.09
N LEU A 123 -15.90 -0.67 -8.57
CA LEU A 123 -16.62 0.30 -9.40
C LEU A 123 -15.64 1.17 -10.19
N LEU A 124 -14.59 1.69 -9.55
CA LEU A 124 -13.57 2.47 -10.27
C LEU A 124 -12.88 1.64 -11.36
N THR A 125 -12.53 0.39 -11.07
CA THR A 125 -11.85 -0.50 -12.01
C THR A 125 -12.75 -0.80 -13.23
N THR A 126 -14.05 -1.00 -13.01
CA THR A 126 -15.01 -1.24 -14.09
C THR A 126 -15.23 -0.01 -14.95
N GLU A 127 -15.37 1.17 -14.35
CA GLU A 127 -15.52 2.44 -15.08
C GLU A 127 -14.28 2.75 -15.96
N LEU A 128 -13.07 2.51 -15.42
CA LEU A 128 -11.82 2.72 -16.16
C LEU A 128 -11.62 1.70 -17.30
N ALA A 129 -12.19 0.51 -17.19
CA ALA A 129 -12.08 -0.51 -18.23
C ALA A 129 -12.90 -0.17 -19.50
N ASP A 130 -13.94 0.64 -19.35
CA ASP A 130 -14.79 1.07 -20.46
C ASP A 130 -15.26 -0.15 -21.27
N VAL A 131 -15.92 -1.10 -20.59
CA VAL A 131 -16.37 -2.36 -21.18
C VAL A 131 -17.63 -2.15 -21.99
N ARG A 132 -17.60 -2.55 -23.25
CA ARG A 132 -18.75 -2.51 -24.17
C ARG A 132 -19.50 -3.85 -24.11
N LYS A 133 -20.75 -3.83 -24.54
CA LYS A 133 -21.66 -4.98 -24.46
C LYS A 133 -21.08 -6.26 -25.12
N ASP A 134 -20.39 -6.10 -26.22
CA ASP A 134 -19.88 -7.23 -27.04
C ASP A 134 -18.43 -7.57 -26.72
N ASP A 135 -17.77 -6.82 -25.81
CA ASP A 135 -16.38 -7.09 -25.43
C ASP A 135 -16.27 -8.45 -24.71
N LYS A 136 -15.24 -9.22 -25.07
CA LYS A 136 -14.80 -10.38 -24.30
C LYS A 136 -13.93 -9.91 -23.14
N VAL A 137 -14.35 -10.22 -21.93
CA VAL A 137 -13.69 -9.74 -20.71
C VAL A 137 -13.08 -10.92 -19.96
N LEU A 138 -11.86 -10.72 -19.43
CA LEU A 138 -11.16 -11.70 -18.59
C LEU A 138 -10.83 -11.11 -17.22
N ASP A 139 -11.06 -11.90 -16.16
CA ASP A 139 -10.36 -11.74 -14.89
C ASP A 139 -9.58 -13.03 -14.57
N PRO A 140 -8.23 -13.05 -14.73
CA PRO A 140 -7.42 -14.25 -14.52
C PRO A 140 -7.09 -14.53 -13.05
N SER A 141 -7.57 -13.71 -12.10
CA SER A 141 -7.38 -13.87 -10.64
C SER A 141 -8.59 -13.32 -9.89
N SER A 142 -9.76 -13.92 -10.17
CA SER A 142 -11.07 -13.31 -9.94
C SER A 142 -11.47 -13.19 -8.47
N GLY A 143 -10.94 -14.04 -7.59
CA GLY A 143 -11.53 -14.18 -6.27
C GLY A 143 -13.00 -14.62 -6.34
N ILE A 144 -13.70 -14.47 -5.24
CA ILE A 144 -15.15 -14.74 -5.15
C ILE A 144 -15.95 -13.60 -5.78
N ASN A 145 -15.45 -12.38 -5.67
CA ASN A 145 -16.05 -11.14 -6.16
C ASN A 145 -14.94 -10.16 -6.57
N GLY A 146 -15.32 -9.08 -7.23
CA GLY A 146 -14.39 -8.06 -7.70
C GLY A 146 -15.00 -7.27 -8.84
N ALA A 147 -14.16 -6.61 -9.63
CA ALA A 147 -14.59 -5.83 -10.78
C ALA A 147 -15.43 -6.64 -11.79
N TRP A 148 -15.09 -7.91 -12.00
CA TRP A 148 -15.84 -8.80 -12.88
C TRP A 148 -17.29 -9.00 -12.41
N LEU A 149 -17.52 -9.12 -11.11
CA LEU A 149 -18.86 -9.27 -10.56
C LEU A 149 -19.68 -7.98 -10.67
N GLU A 150 -19.02 -6.83 -10.52
CA GLU A 150 -19.65 -5.52 -10.72
C GLU A 150 -20.11 -5.33 -12.17
N LEU A 151 -19.30 -5.76 -13.14
CA LEU A 151 -19.70 -5.79 -14.55
C LEU A 151 -20.93 -6.66 -14.79
N LEU A 152 -21.00 -7.86 -14.20
CA LEU A 152 -22.16 -8.74 -14.35
C LEU A 152 -23.42 -8.22 -13.65
N LYS A 153 -23.29 -7.47 -12.55
CA LYS A 153 -24.45 -6.79 -11.93
C LYS A 153 -25.06 -5.76 -12.86
N ASN A 154 -24.23 -5.09 -13.66
CA ASN A 154 -24.68 -4.08 -14.62
C ASN A 154 -25.17 -4.73 -15.94
N ASN A 155 -24.52 -5.80 -16.38
CA ASN A 155 -24.88 -6.55 -17.59
C ASN A 155 -24.69 -8.06 -17.37
N PRO A 156 -25.74 -8.81 -16.96
CA PRO A 156 -25.66 -10.26 -16.74
C PRO A 156 -25.29 -11.08 -18.00
N ASN A 157 -25.45 -10.49 -19.19
CA ASN A 157 -25.14 -11.14 -20.48
C ASN A 157 -23.74 -10.82 -20.99
N GLN A 158 -22.89 -10.12 -20.19
CA GLN A 158 -21.50 -9.82 -20.59
C GLN A 158 -20.74 -11.10 -20.88
N ASN A 159 -20.00 -11.12 -21.98
CA ASN A 159 -19.08 -12.22 -22.30
C ASN A 159 -17.88 -12.14 -21.34
N MET A 160 -17.94 -12.95 -20.29
CA MET A 160 -17.01 -12.91 -19.15
C MET A 160 -16.33 -14.25 -18.98
N THR A 161 -15.04 -14.25 -18.80
CA THR A 161 -14.26 -15.40 -18.38
C THR A 161 -13.51 -15.05 -17.09
N VAL A 162 -13.59 -15.91 -16.10
CA VAL A 162 -12.86 -15.71 -14.83
C VAL A 162 -12.15 -17.00 -14.45
N GLN A 163 -10.97 -16.87 -13.84
CA GLN A 163 -10.23 -18.00 -13.30
C GLN A 163 -9.78 -17.71 -11.88
N GLU A 164 -10.00 -18.67 -10.97
CA GLU A 164 -9.64 -18.57 -9.55
C GLU A 164 -8.84 -19.81 -9.13
N LEU A 165 -7.76 -19.57 -8.37
CA LEU A 165 -6.87 -20.62 -7.87
C LEU A 165 -7.55 -21.48 -6.78
N ASN A 166 -8.24 -20.83 -5.85
CA ASN A 166 -8.89 -21.50 -4.72
C ASN A 166 -10.17 -22.19 -5.16
N GLU A 167 -10.30 -23.47 -4.82
CA GLU A 167 -11.44 -24.29 -5.22
C GLU A 167 -12.77 -23.72 -4.69
N ILE A 168 -12.85 -23.43 -3.38
CA ILE A 168 -14.07 -22.92 -2.76
C ILE A 168 -14.42 -21.52 -3.26
N ASP A 169 -13.41 -20.68 -3.49
CA ASP A 169 -13.64 -19.32 -3.98
C ASP A 169 -14.14 -19.36 -5.45
N ALA A 170 -13.64 -20.28 -6.28
CA ALA A 170 -14.17 -20.50 -7.63
C ALA A 170 -15.63 -21.01 -7.61
N GLU A 171 -15.96 -21.91 -6.69
CA GLU A 171 -17.31 -22.43 -6.52
C GLU A 171 -18.29 -21.35 -6.06
N LEU A 172 -17.88 -20.49 -5.13
CA LEU A 172 -18.66 -19.34 -4.67
C LEU A 172 -18.79 -18.27 -5.77
N ALA A 173 -17.73 -18.04 -6.55
CA ALA A 173 -17.80 -17.18 -7.74
C ALA A 173 -18.83 -17.73 -8.75
N TYR A 174 -18.83 -19.03 -9.00
CA TYR A 174 -19.83 -19.67 -9.84
C TYR A 174 -21.27 -19.49 -9.30
N LEU A 175 -21.48 -19.68 -8.01
CA LEU A 175 -22.78 -19.41 -7.37
C LEU A 175 -23.22 -17.95 -7.60
N ASN A 176 -22.32 -16.99 -7.47
CA ASN A 176 -22.61 -15.58 -7.75
C ASN A 176 -23.11 -15.37 -9.19
N THR A 177 -22.52 -16.05 -10.19
CA THR A 177 -23.02 -15.95 -11.58
C THR A 177 -24.43 -16.47 -11.72
N LYS A 178 -24.79 -17.56 -11.03
CA LYS A 178 -26.14 -18.13 -11.06
C LYS A 178 -27.17 -17.20 -10.39
N ILE A 179 -26.81 -16.61 -9.26
CA ILE A 179 -27.69 -15.65 -8.57
C ILE A 179 -27.98 -14.41 -9.42
N LEU A 180 -26.98 -13.95 -10.19
CA LEU A 180 -27.13 -12.82 -11.11
C LEU A 180 -27.82 -13.19 -12.42
N GLY A 181 -28.09 -14.49 -12.68
CA GLY A 181 -28.65 -14.94 -13.97
C GLY A 181 -27.68 -14.75 -15.13
N ALA A 182 -26.37 -14.77 -14.88
CA ALA A 182 -25.37 -14.61 -15.91
C ALA A 182 -25.36 -15.81 -16.86
N THR A 183 -25.55 -15.56 -18.15
CA THR A 183 -25.64 -16.61 -19.18
C THR A 183 -24.33 -16.85 -19.94
N ASN A 184 -23.48 -15.83 -20.03
CA ASN A 184 -22.26 -15.82 -20.82
C ASN A 184 -21.00 -15.69 -19.94
N CYS A 185 -21.06 -16.13 -18.68
CA CYS A 185 -19.91 -16.12 -17.78
C CYS A 185 -19.38 -17.54 -17.58
N ILE A 186 -18.09 -17.73 -17.86
CA ILE A 186 -17.37 -18.99 -17.63
C ILE A 186 -16.46 -18.83 -16.43
N VAL A 187 -16.59 -19.72 -15.46
CA VAL A 187 -15.73 -19.76 -14.27
C VAL A 187 -14.84 -20.99 -14.34
N TYR A 188 -13.54 -20.79 -14.24
CA TYR A 188 -12.54 -21.85 -14.18
C TYR A 188 -11.86 -21.88 -12.81
N GLN A 189 -11.59 -23.10 -12.33
CA GLN A 189 -10.73 -23.32 -11.17
C GLN A 189 -9.33 -23.71 -11.65
N GLY A 190 -8.28 -23.13 -11.05
CA GLY A 190 -6.89 -23.47 -11.30
C GLY A 190 -5.95 -22.27 -11.29
N ASP A 191 -4.65 -22.57 -11.29
CA ASP A 191 -3.60 -21.55 -11.31
C ASP A 191 -3.45 -20.95 -12.71
N THR A 192 -3.83 -19.69 -12.86
CA THR A 192 -3.75 -18.98 -14.14
C THR A 192 -2.33 -18.83 -14.69
N LEU A 193 -1.30 -18.89 -13.84
CA LEU A 193 0.10 -18.75 -14.29
C LEU A 193 0.70 -20.06 -14.78
N SER A 194 0.39 -21.20 -14.18
CA SER A 194 0.86 -22.51 -14.62
C SER A 194 -0.09 -23.16 -15.61
N ASP A 195 -1.41 -23.02 -15.41
CA ASP A 195 -2.44 -23.70 -16.19
C ASP A 195 -3.63 -22.79 -16.54
N PRO A 196 -3.44 -21.81 -17.45
CA PRO A 196 -4.54 -20.98 -17.93
C PRO A 196 -5.58 -21.86 -18.64
N LYS A 197 -6.83 -21.84 -18.14
CA LYS A 197 -7.93 -22.65 -18.68
C LYS A 197 -8.65 -21.98 -19.85
N TYR A 198 -8.49 -20.67 -20.02
CA TYR A 198 -9.08 -19.88 -21.11
C TYR A 198 -8.27 -20.07 -22.41
N THR A 199 -8.39 -21.26 -22.98
CA THR A 199 -7.73 -21.65 -24.22
C THR A 199 -8.76 -22.05 -25.28
N GLN A 200 -8.42 -21.82 -26.54
CA GLN A 200 -9.22 -22.20 -27.71
C GLN A 200 -8.30 -22.79 -28.78
N ASP A 201 -8.63 -23.96 -29.28
CA ASP A 201 -7.87 -24.67 -30.35
C ASP A 201 -6.37 -24.80 -30.02
N GLY A 202 -6.04 -25.08 -28.77
CA GLY A 202 -4.67 -25.25 -28.31
C GLY A 202 -3.90 -23.94 -28.11
N ASN A 203 -4.52 -22.78 -28.31
CA ASN A 203 -3.94 -21.46 -28.14
C ASN A 203 -4.58 -20.72 -26.95
N LEU A 204 -3.89 -19.70 -26.46
CA LEU A 204 -4.45 -18.78 -25.47
C LEU A 204 -5.58 -17.98 -26.12
N GLN A 205 -6.76 -17.97 -25.50
CA GLN A 205 -7.87 -17.12 -25.90
C GLN A 205 -7.49 -15.65 -25.66
N LEU A 206 -7.85 -14.77 -26.59
CA LEU A 206 -7.59 -13.34 -26.50
C LEU A 206 -8.87 -12.57 -26.15
N PHE A 207 -8.70 -11.50 -25.38
CA PHE A 207 -9.77 -10.68 -24.81
C PHE A 207 -9.63 -9.22 -25.20
N ASP A 208 -10.77 -8.53 -25.28
CA ASP A 208 -10.83 -7.10 -25.54
C ASP A 208 -10.49 -6.30 -24.28
N LYS A 209 -10.93 -6.80 -23.13
CA LYS A 209 -10.75 -6.15 -21.83
C LYS A 209 -10.26 -7.16 -20.79
N ILE A 210 -9.40 -6.68 -19.90
CA ILE A 210 -9.01 -7.40 -18.69
C ILE A 210 -9.21 -6.48 -17.50
N VAL A 211 -9.90 -6.97 -16.48
CA VAL A 211 -10.06 -6.30 -15.18
C VAL A 211 -9.57 -7.27 -14.12
N THR A 212 -8.55 -6.90 -13.37
CA THR A 212 -8.00 -7.88 -12.43
C THR A 212 -7.29 -7.25 -11.24
N PHE A 213 -7.35 -7.92 -10.11
CA PHE A 213 -6.60 -7.61 -8.91
C PHE A 213 -5.74 -8.82 -8.50
N PRO A 214 -4.54 -8.97 -9.05
CA PRO A 214 -3.65 -10.07 -8.69
C PRO A 214 -3.25 -10.04 -7.21
N PRO A 215 -2.92 -11.21 -6.62
CA PRO A 215 -2.47 -11.27 -5.24
C PRO A 215 -1.17 -10.49 -5.04
N ILE A 216 -1.17 -9.57 -4.07
CA ILE A 216 -0.03 -8.70 -3.76
C ILE A 216 1.12 -9.52 -3.17
N ASN A 217 2.35 -9.30 -3.68
CA ASN A 217 3.57 -9.98 -3.23
C ASN A 217 3.50 -11.52 -3.24
N ALA A 218 2.64 -12.13 -4.05
CA ALA A 218 2.56 -13.57 -4.19
C ALA A 218 3.90 -14.15 -4.66
N ARG A 219 4.29 -15.26 -4.05
CA ARG A 219 5.34 -16.13 -4.62
C ARG A 219 4.68 -17.03 -5.65
N ILE A 220 5.26 -17.10 -6.82
CA ILE A 220 4.76 -17.92 -7.92
C ILE A 220 5.68 -19.11 -8.18
N SER A 221 5.15 -20.13 -8.84
CA SER A 221 5.95 -21.29 -9.23
C SER A 221 7.08 -20.87 -10.19
N LYS A 222 8.29 -21.31 -9.86
CA LYS A 222 9.43 -21.12 -10.76
C LYS A 222 9.25 -21.91 -12.06
N ASP A 223 8.66 -23.09 -11.96
CA ASP A 223 8.41 -23.95 -13.11
C ASP A 223 7.41 -23.33 -14.08
N ALA A 224 6.34 -22.69 -13.59
CA ALA A 224 5.40 -21.96 -14.43
C ALA A 224 6.08 -20.88 -15.29
N ILE A 225 7.11 -20.19 -14.74
CA ILE A 225 7.87 -19.17 -15.47
C ILE A 225 8.82 -19.82 -16.49
N ILE A 226 9.45 -20.95 -16.13
CA ILE A 226 10.38 -21.67 -17.03
C ILE A 226 9.64 -22.31 -18.20
N GLU A 227 8.52 -23.00 -17.93
CA GLU A 227 7.69 -23.61 -18.96
C GLU A 227 7.10 -22.57 -19.90
N ASN A 228 6.81 -21.38 -19.38
CA ASN A 228 6.32 -20.23 -20.15
C ASN A 228 5.24 -20.63 -21.17
N ARG A 229 4.26 -21.40 -20.73
CA ARG A 229 3.19 -21.93 -21.57
C ARG A 229 2.52 -20.80 -22.35
N PHE A 230 2.35 -20.95 -23.65
CA PHE A 230 1.87 -19.94 -24.60
C PHE A 230 2.76 -18.68 -24.73
N ASN A 231 4.04 -18.76 -24.33
CA ASN A 231 4.99 -17.66 -24.41
C ASN A 231 4.48 -16.36 -23.75
N ARG A 232 3.83 -16.50 -22.57
CA ARG A 232 3.17 -15.37 -21.87
C ARG A 232 4.13 -14.44 -21.15
N PHE A 233 5.31 -14.92 -20.80
CA PHE A 233 6.27 -14.18 -19.99
C PHE A 233 7.40 -13.54 -20.84
N ARG A 234 7.04 -13.03 -22.02
CA ARG A 234 7.98 -12.41 -22.98
C ARG A 234 8.16 -10.89 -22.79
N TYR A 235 7.40 -10.28 -21.88
CA TYR A 235 7.40 -8.83 -21.69
C TYR A 235 8.41 -8.38 -20.64
N GLY A 236 9.70 -8.68 -20.85
CA GLY A 236 10.80 -8.33 -19.97
C GLY A 236 11.08 -9.35 -18.87
N ASP A 237 11.90 -8.98 -17.89
CA ASP A 237 12.37 -9.90 -16.85
C ASP A 237 11.28 -10.19 -15.80
N ILE A 238 10.89 -11.43 -15.68
CA ILE A 238 9.92 -11.88 -14.67
C ILE A 238 10.64 -12.43 -13.44
N THR A 239 10.11 -12.12 -12.26
CA THR A 239 10.61 -12.65 -10.99
C THR A 239 9.56 -13.52 -10.30
N TYR A 240 9.98 -14.70 -9.82
CA TYR A 240 9.11 -15.63 -9.09
C TYR A 240 8.92 -15.25 -7.62
N THR A 241 9.75 -14.39 -7.07
CA THR A 241 9.66 -13.96 -5.67
C THR A 241 8.66 -12.83 -5.44
N LYS A 242 8.25 -12.15 -6.52
CA LYS A 242 7.30 -11.04 -6.54
C LYS A 242 6.44 -11.17 -7.79
N GLY A 243 5.38 -11.94 -7.69
CA GLY A 243 4.60 -12.45 -8.82
C GLY A 243 3.84 -11.42 -9.63
N GLU A 244 3.68 -10.18 -9.16
CA GLU A 244 2.86 -9.18 -9.86
C GLU A 244 3.32 -8.95 -11.30
N SER A 245 4.64 -8.98 -11.58
CA SER A 245 5.15 -8.89 -12.96
C SER A 245 4.68 -10.02 -13.87
N ALA A 246 4.54 -11.26 -13.33
CA ALA A 246 4.02 -12.38 -14.08
C ALA A 246 2.53 -12.23 -14.39
N PHE A 247 1.73 -11.76 -13.43
CA PHE A 247 0.30 -11.46 -13.66
C PHE A 247 0.12 -10.35 -14.70
N ILE A 248 0.92 -9.27 -14.62
CA ILE A 248 0.88 -8.19 -15.62
C ILE A 248 1.25 -8.75 -17.00
N SER A 249 2.31 -9.55 -17.10
CA SER A 249 2.74 -10.16 -18.37
C SER A 249 1.69 -11.13 -18.92
N ASN A 250 1.06 -11.95 -18.06
CA ASN A 250 -0.06 -12.81 -18.42
C ASN A 250 -1.25 -11.99 -18.96
N ALA A 251 -1.62 -10.90 -18.29
CA ALA A 251 -2.68 -10.01 -18.75
C ALA A 251 -2.37 -9.44 -20.14
N ILE A 252 -1.17 -8.90 -20.34
CA ILE A 252 -0.77 -8.37 -21.66
C ILE A 252 -0.83 -9.45 -22.74
N SER A 253 -0.40 -10.69 -22.45
CA SER A 253 -0.43 -11.80 -23.41
C SER A 253 -1.84 -12.26 -23.76
N SER A 254 -2.79 -12.09 -22.84
CA SER A 254 -4.19 -12.45 -23.01
C SER A 254 -5.03 -11.35 -23.68
N LEU A 255 -4.47 -10.16 -23.91
CA LEU A 255 -5.13 -9.11 -24.70
C LEU A 255 -4.98 -9.33 -26.20
N ASN A 256 -6.05 -9.05 -26.95
CA ASN A 256 -5.97 -8.89 -28.39
C ASN A 256 -5.16 -7.62 -28.78
N GLN A 257 -5.02 -7.34 -30.06
CA GLN A 257 -4.18 -6.23 -30.55
C GLN A 257 -4.71 -4.83 -30.16
N THR A 258 -6.00 -4.70 -29.92
CA THR A 258 -6.67 -3.45 -29.52
C THR A 258 -7.10 -3.45 -28.05
N GLY A 259 -6.69 -4.45 -27.29
CA GLY A 259 -7.17 -4.71 -25.96
C GLY A 259 -6.58 -3.79 -24.89
N LYS A 260 -7.36 -3.59 -23.83
CA LYS A 260 -7.02 -2.79 -22.65
C LYS A 260 -7.12 -3.63 -21.38
N ALA A 261 -6.15 -3.50 -20.47
CA ALA A 261 -6.20 -4.10 -19.14
C ALA A 261 -6.17 -3.02 -18.05
N VAL A 262 -7.05 -3.14 -17.07
CA VAL A 262 -7.05 -2.36 -15.84
C VAL A 262 -6.64 -3.29 -14.71
N ILE A 263 -5.46 -3.08 -14.17
CA ILE A 263 -4.80 -3.98 -13.22
C ILE A 263 -4.55 -3.24 -11.93
N VAL A 264 -5.09 -3.75 -10.82
CA VAL A 264 -4.76 -3.25 -9.49
C VAL A 264 -3.44 -3.86 -9.06
N VAL A 265 -2.49 -3.01 -8.68
CA VAL A 265 -1.13 -3.42 -8.30
C VAL A 265 -0.70 -2.75 -7.00
N SER A 266 0.27 -3.36 -6.29
CA SER A 266 0.96 -2.67 -5.20
C SER A 266 1.94 -1.62 -5.74
N ASP A 267 2.60 -0.87 -4.85
CA ASP A 267 3.69 0.02 -5.25
C ASP A 267 4.88 -0.73 -5.88
N GLY A 268 5.07 -2.01 -5.55
CA GLY A 268 6.23 -2.81 -5.93
C GLY A 268 6.59 -2.72 -7.41
N PRO A 269 5.68 -3.07 -8.33
CA PRO A 269 5.91 -2.97 -9.78
C PRO A 269 6.32 -1.58 -10.24
N LEU A 270 5.91 -0.52 -9.54
CA LEU A 270 6.11 0.86 -9.94
C LEU A 270 7.50 1.41 -9.58
N PHE A 271 8.16 0.90 -8.51
CA PHE A 271 9.43 1.51 -8.07
C PHE A 271 10.57 0.54 -7.76
N GLN A 272 10.31 -0.76 -7.54
CA GLN A 272 11.37 -1.70 -7.14
C GLN A 272 12.47 -1.83 -8.21
N GLY A 273 13.69 -2.08 -7.74
CA GLY A 273 14.87 -2.26 -8.60
C GLY A 273 15.05 -3.69 -9.14
N GLY A 274 16.20 -3.97 -9.74
CA GLY A 274 16.54 -5.30 -10.29
C GLY A 274 15.63 -5.71 -11.44
N LYS A 275 15.24 -6.98 -11.52
CA LYS A 275 14.39 -7.52 -12.59
C LYS A 275 13.06 -6.78 -12.74
N VAL A 276 12.48 -6.29 -11.63
CA VAL A 276 11.24 -5.50 -11.68
C VAL A 276 11.46 -4.17 -12.39
N ALA A 277 12.62 -3.54 -12.24
CA ALA A 277 12.96 -2.33 -12.98
C ALA A 277 13.15 -2.59 -14.48
N SER A 278 13.80 -3.70 -14.85
CA SER A 278 13.95 -4.11 -16.27
C SER A 278 12.60 -4.40 -16.90
N PHE A 279 11.71 -5.14 -16.19
CA PHE A 279 10.34 -5.41 -16.64
C PHE A 279 9.56 -4.10 -16.87
N ARG A 280 9.58 -3.19 -15.90
CA ARG A 280 8.90 -1.89 -16.00
C ARG A 280 9.44 -1.05 -17.16
N LYS A 281 10.78 -1.00 -17.32
CA LYS A 281 11.41 -0.30 -18.45
C LYS A 281 10.95 -0.88 -19.79
N PHE A 282 10.89 -2.21 -19.90
CA PHE A 282 10.37 -2.86 -21.10
C PHE A 282 8.96 -2.40 -21.46
N LEU A 283 8.04 -2.33 -20.48
CA LEU A 283 6.67 -1.86 -20.71
C LEU A 283 6.61 -0.41 -21.21
N VAL A 284 7.47 0.46 -20.67
CA VAL A 284 7.57 1.87 -21.10
C VAL A 284 8.15 1.98 -22.51
N ASP A 285 9.24 1.28 -22.78
CA ASP A 285 9.93 1.31 -24.10
C ASP A 285 9.04 0.77 -25.25
N HIS A 286 8.12 -0.16 -24.92
CA HIS A 286 7.17 -0.71 -25.89
C HIS A 286 5.80 0.00 -25.89
N ASP A 287 5.73 1.14 -25.24
CA ASP A 287 4.53 2.00 -25.19
C ASP A 287 3.24 1.29 -24.73
N LEU A 288 3.36 0.36 -23.80
CA LEU A 288 2.25 -0.45 -23.31
C LEU A 288 1.47 0.22 -22.16
N ILE A 289 2.10 1.12 -21.39
CA ILE A 289 1.47 1.78 -20.26
C ILE A 289 0.73 3.04 -20.73
N GLU A 290 -0.56 3.09 -20.47
CA GLU A 290 -1.39 4.26 -20.76
C GLU A 290 -1.50 5.19 -19.58
N THR A 291 -1.85 4.65 -18.39
CA THR A 291 -2.09 5.46 -17.19
C THR A 291 -1.64 4.74 -15.94
N VAL A 292 -1.14 5.51 -14.97
CA VAL A 292 -0.86 5.08 -13.59
C VAL A 292 -1.70 5.94 -12.64
N ILE A 293 -2.55 5.32 -11.83
CA ILE A 293 -3.40 6.01 -10.86
C ILE A 293 -2.98 5.58 -9.45
N ALA A 294 -2.47 6.50 -8.66
CA ALA A 294 -2.15 6.23 -7.25
C ALA A 294 -3.39 6.42 -6.39
N LEU A 295 -3.73 5.40 -5.61
CA LEU A 295 -4.90 5.37 -4.73
C LEU A 295 -4.52 5.58 -3.26
N PRO A 296 -5.46 5.98 -2.40
CA PRO A 296 -5.22 6.12 -0.98
C PRO A 296 -4.78 4.80 -0.33
N SER A 297 -3.91 4.87 0.67
CA SER A 297 -3.66 3.72 1.57
C SER A 297 -4.93 3.35 2.36
N SER A 298 -4.97 2.17 2.98
CA SER A 298 -6.11 1.70 3.79
C SER A 298 -7.45 1.60 3.02
N LEU A 299 -7.42 1.44 1.72
CA LEU A 299 -8.59 1.05 0.92
C LEU A 299 -8.91 -0.44 1.10
N LEU A 300 -7.91 -1.30 1.26
CA LEU A 300 -8.13 -2.73 1.47
C LEU A 300 -8.59 -3.00 2.90
N SER A 301 -9.57 -3.89 3.08
CA SER A 301 -10.14 -4.19 4.39
C SER A 301 -9.15 -4.83 5.36
N TYR A 302 -8.14 -5.51 4.84
CA TYR A 302 -7.16 -6.32 5.57
C TYR A 302 -5.75 -5.72 5.54
N SER A 303 -5.52 -4.61 4.86
CA SER A 303 -4.18 -4.06 4.68
C SER A 303 -4.17 -2.53 4.58
N ILE A 304 -3.13 -1.92 5.17
CA ILE A 304 -2.82 -0.50 5.00
C ILE A 304 -1.94 -0.24 3.77
N ILE A 305 -1.55 -1.31 3.05
CA ILE A 305 -0.69 -1.18 1.86
C ILE A 305 -1.43 -0.34 0.82
N PRO A 306 -0.79 0.71 0.26
CA PRO A 306 -1.38 1.44 -0.84
C PRO A 306 -1.35 0.59 -2.10
N ILE A 307 -2.34 0.83 -2.91
CA ILE A 307 -2.52 0.20 -4.20
C ILE A 307 -2.60 1.27 -5.28
N ASN A 308 -2.31 0.85 -6.48
CA ASN A 308 -2.38 1.68 -7.67
C ASN A 308 -3.18 0.95 -8.75
N ILE A 309 -3.70 1.70 -9.70
CA ILE A 309 -4.25 1.11 -10.92
C ILE A 309 -3.23 1.35 -12.04
N LEU A 310 -2.83 0.28 -12.69
CA LEU A 310 -2.01 0.29 -13.90
C LEU A 310 -2.91 -0.02 -15.10
N ILE A 311 -3.02 0.92 -16.02
CA ILE A 311 -3.78 0.72 -17.27
C ILE A 311 -2.79 0.42 -18.40
N ILE A 312 -2.93 -0.78 -18.94
CA ILE A 312 -2.21 -1.25 -20.12
C ILE A 312 -3.11 -1.11 -21.34
N ASN A 313 -2.60 -0.54 -22.42
CA ASN A 313 -3.33 -0.40 -23.68
C ASN A 313 -2.41 -0.76 -24.83
N LYS A 314 -2.81 -1.76 -25.63
CA LYS A 314 -2.03 -2.20 -26.82
C LYS A 314 -2.26 -1.31 -28.04
N ASN A 315 -3.31 -0.49 -28.04
CA ASN A 315 -3.64 0.39 -29.15
C ASN A 315 -3.83 1.82 -28.67
N LYS A 316 -2.72 2.45 -28.31
CA LYS A 316 -2.69 3.86 -27.87
C LYS A 316 -2.76 4.79 -29.06
N THR A 317 -3.94 5.22 -29.48
CA THR A 317 -4.12 6.18 -30.58
C THR A 317 -3.76 7.61 -30.13
N ASP A 318 -4.51 8.16 -29.20
CA ASP A 318 -4.39 9.55 -28.76
C ASP A 318 -3.34 9.76 -27.64
N SER A 319 -2.81 8.66 -27.10
CA SER A 319 -1.84 8.63 -25.98
C SER A 319 -0.49 8.03 -26.37
N LYS A 320 -0.22 7.87 -27.69
CA LYS A 320 1.02 7.23 -28.18
C LYS A 320 2.26 7.94 -27.67
N GLY A 321 3.18 7.15 -27.12
CA GLY A 321 4.44 7.65 -26.57
C GLY A 321 4.30 8.44 -25.27
N GLN A 322 3.14 8.40 -24.60
CA GLN A 322 2.87 9.15 -23.38
C GLN A 322 2.28 8.26 -22.29
N ILE A 323 2.54 8.62 -21.05
CA ILE A 323 1.92 8.03 -19.86
C ILE A 323 1.23 9.13 -19.08
N GLN A 324 -0.04 8.88 -18.73
CA GLN A 324 -0.77 9.74 -17.82
C GLN A 324 -0.56 9.26 -16.38
N PHE A 325 -0.37 10.21 -15.47
CA PHE A 325 -0.31 9.96 -14.03
C PHE A 325 -1.48 10.67 -13.35
N ILE A 326 -2.20 9.98 -12.46
CA ILE A 326 -3.30 10.54 -11.67
C ILE A 326 -3.04 10.27 -10.19
N ASN A 327 -3.00 11.32 -9.39
CA ASN A 327 -2.82 11.25 -7.94
C ASN A 327 -4.17 11.32 -7.23
N ALA A 328 -4.82 10.18 -7.04
CA ALA A 328 -6.08 10.07 -6.33
C ALA A 328 -5.92 9.90 -4.80
N ASN A 329 -4.74 10.23 -4.24
CA ASN A 329 -4.45 10.09 -2.81
C ASN A 329 -4.79 11.34 -1.99
N GLN A 330 -5.71 12.20 -2.47
CA GLN A 330 -6.14 13.42 -1.79
C GLN A 330 -7.46 13.18 -1.04
N ASN A 331 -7.67 13.90 0.07
CA ASN A 331 -8.81 13.71 0.95
C ASN A 331 -10.18 13.93 0.29
N GLU A 332 -10.26 14.71 -0.78
CA GLU A 332 -11.49 14.99 -1.52
C GLU A 332 -12.06 13.79 -2.29
N TRP A 333 -11.28 12.71 -2.47
CA TRP A 333 -11.61 11.59 -3.34
C TRP A 333 -12.17 10.39 -2.57
N TYR A 334 -12.03 10.42 -1.23
CA TYR A 334 -12.46 9.33 -0.36
C TYR A 334 -13.05 9.83 0.95
N GLN A 335 -13.76 8.96 1.62
CA GLN A 335 -14.22 9.16 2.98
C GLN A 335 -13.46 8.22 3.91
N THR A 336 -13.23 8.66 5.14
CA THR A 336 -12.61 7.81 6.17
C THR A 336 -13.67 7.42 7.19
N ASP A 337 -13.81 6.12 7.44
CA ASP A 337 -14.72 5.63 8.48
C ASP A 337 -14.10 5.78 9.89
N LYS A 338 -14.90 5.48 10.91
CA LYS A 338 -14.48 5.57 12.33
C LYS A 338 -13.33 4.63 12.71
N HIS A 339 -12.96 3.68 11.87
CA HIS A 339 -11.86 2.73 12.07
C HIS A 339 -10.61 3.10 11.25
N GLY A 340 -10.61 4.27 10.59
CA GLY A 340 -9.52 4.72 9.74
C GLY A 340 -9.50 4.10 8.34
N LYS A 341 -10.53 3.31 7.97
CA LYS A 341 -10.66 2.72 6.64
C LYS A 341 -11.11 3.78 5.64
N ARG A 342 -10.45 3.86 4.52
CA ARG A 342 -10.80 4.76 3.42
C ARG A 342 -11.72 4.07 2.42
N ILE A 343 -12.67 4.81 1.90
CA ILE A 343 -13.69 4.35 0.95
C ILE A 343 -13.76 5.42 -0.14
N LEU A 344 -13.55 5.03 -1.41
CA LEU A 344 -13.70 5.95 -2.53
C LEU A 344 -15.14 6.46 -2.58
N SER A 345 -15.30 7.77 -2.63
CA SER A 345 -16.63 8.36 -2.78
C SER A 345 -17.09 8.28 -4.23
N THR A 346 -18.40 8.26 -4.45
CA THR A 346 -18.96 8.29 -5.83
C THR A 346 -18.43 9.49 -6.61
N LEU A 347 -18.37 10.66 -5.99
CA LEU A 347 -17.80 11.87 -6.60
C LEU A 347 -16.30 11.72 -6.89
N GLY A 348 -15.56 11.07 -5.98
CA GLY A 348 -14.13 10.77 -6.19
C GLY A 348 -13.91 9.87 -7.39
N ILE A 349 -14.69 8.80 -7.51
CA ILE A 349 -14.64 7.90 -8.66
C ILE A 349 -14.93 8.65 -9.95
N GLN A 350 -16.00 9.45 -10.00
CA GLN A 350 -16.36 10.27 -11.18
C GLN A 350 -15.23 11.20 -11.59
N LYS A 351 -14.61 11.90 -10.64
CA LYS A 351 -13.47 12.80 -10.91
C LYS A 351 -12.24 12.06 -11.43
N ILE A 352 -11.92 10.87 -10.90
CA ILE A 352 -10.81 10.05 -11.39
C ILE A 352 -11.07 9.64 -12.84
N VAL A 353 -12.27 9.15 -13.13
CA VAL A 353 -12.68 8.72 -14.48
C VAL A 353 -12.68 9.91 -15.45
N GLU A 354 -13.17 11.08 -15.04
CA GLU A 354 -13.13 12.30 -15.83
C GLU A 354 -11.69 12.72 -16.17
N LEU A 355 -10.78 12.72 -15.21
CA LEU A 355 -9.36 13.02 -15.45
C LEU A 355 -8.72 12.00 -16.38
N TYR A 356 -9.07 10.72 -16.22
CA TYR A 356 -8.57 9.66 -17.10
C TYR A 356 -8.98 9.90 -18.56
N HIS A 357 -10.26 10.13 -18.83
CA HIS A 357 -10.76 10.32 -20.20
C HIS A 357 -10.35 11.65 -20.82
N SER A 358 -10.41 12.76 -20.05
CA SER A 358 -10.04 14.08 -20.56
C SER A 358 -8.54 14.22 -20.80
N ARG A 359 -7.72 13.37 -20.18
CA ARG A 359 -6.25 13.48 -20.18
C ARG A 359 -5.77 14.88 -19.78
N ALA A 360 -6.52 15.58 -18.95
CA ALA A 360 -6.18 16.92 -18.50
C ALA A 360 -4.98 16.88 -17.54
N SER A 361 -4.03 17.81 -17.73
CA SER A 361 -3.00 18.07 -16.73
C SER A 361 -3.55 19.07 -15.72
N VAL A 362 -3.77 18.60 -14.49
CA VAL A 362 -4.32 19.39 -13.38
C VAL A 362 -3.32 19.39 -12.24
N GLU A 363 -2.97 20.58 -11.77
CA GLU A 363 -1.96 20.76 -10.72
C GLU A 363 -2.24 19.90 -9.49
N GLY A 364 -1.21 19.14 -9.06
CA GLY A 364 -1.28 18.23 -7.91
C GLY A 364 -2.13 16.97 -8.12
N LYS A 365 -2.92 16.90 -9.22
CA LYS A 365 -3.89 15.82 -9.45
C LYS A 365 -3.54 14.93 -10.64
N SER A 366 -3.18 15.51 -11.77
CA SER A 366 -2.85 14.74 -12.97
C SER A 366 -1.79 15.41 -13.82
N ALA A 367 -1.00 14.60 -14.53
CA ALA A 367 0.02 15.08 -15.46
C ALA A 367 0.27 14.04 -16.56
N ILE A 368 0.73 14.50 -17.73
CA ILE A 368 1.12 13.65 -18.85
C ILE A 368 2.62 13.84 -19.09
N PHE A 369 3.32 12.73 -19.28
CA PHE A 369 4.75 12.71 -19.59
C PHE A 369 5.02 11.85 -20.80
N ALA A 370 5.98 12.25 -21.62
CA ALA A 370 6.47 11.41 -22.70
C ALA A 370 7.22 10.18 -22.13
N ASN A 371 7.19 9.05 -22.83
CA ASN A 371 7.95 7.86 -22.43
C ASN A 371 9.46 8.15 -22.35
N THR A 372 9.96 9.11 -23.13
CA THR A 372 11.35 9.60 -23.08
C THR A 372 11.72 10.26 -21.75
N ASP A 373 10.73 10.78 -21.03
CA ASP A 373 10.92 11.44 -19.73
C ASP A 373 10.86 10.46 -18.55
N TYR A 374 10.90 9.15 -18.83
CA TYR A 374 10.86 8.11 -17.82
C TYR A 374 12.03 8.19 -16.84
N LYS A 375 11.71 8.36 -15.56
CA LYS A 375 12.67 8.60 -14.47
C LYS A 375 13.17 7.32 -13.78
N GLY A 376 13.05 6.14 -14.42
CA GLY A 376 13.43 4.85 -13.85
C GLY A 376 12.40 4.26 -12.88
N THR A 377 11.32 4.96 -12.61
CA THR A 377 10.21 4.58 -11.75
C THR A 377 8.89 5.10 -12.33
N LEU A 378 7.76 4.48 -11.95
CA LEU A 378 6.41 4.96 -12.25
C LEU A 378 5.71 5.48 -10.99
N GLY A 379 6.45 5.67 -9.90
CA GLY A 379 5.91 6.21 -8.66
C GLY A 379 5.41 7.65 -8.84
N ILE A 380 4.16 7.89 -8.47
CA ILE A 380 3.42 9.15 -8.72
C ILE A 380 4.17 10.42 -8.29
N LYS A 381 4.87 10.36 -7.16
CA LYS A 381 5.61 11.50 -6.59
C LYS A 381 6.72 12.05 -7.48
N GLN A 382 7.20 11.26 -8.46
CA GLN A 382 8.22 11.68 -9.41
C GLN A 382 7.63 12.51 -10.57
N TYR A 383 6.32 12.44 -10.77
CA TYR A 383 5.62 13.05 -11.89
C TYR A 383 4.64 14.13 -11.45
N ILE A 384 3.99 13.94 -10.30
CA ILE A 384 3.04 14.91 -9.75
C ILE A 384 3.54 15.37 -8.39
N LEU A 385 3.97 16.63 -8.32
CA LEU A 385 4.25 17.29 -7.05
C LEU A 385 2.92 17.73 -6.44
N PRO A 386 2.74 17.56 -5.12
CA PRO A 386 1.57 18.11 -4.44
C PRO A 386 1.60 19.64 -4.51
N SER A 387 0.43 20.26 -4.48
CA SER A 387 0.32 21.72 -4.36
C SER A 387 0.59 22.21 -2.94
N GLU A 388 0.40 21.32 -1.97
CA GLU A 388 0.54 21.60 -0.54
C GLU A 388 1.26 20.44 0.15
N VAL A 389 1.95 20.75 1.25
CA VAL A 389 2.57 19.77 2.13
C VAL A 389 2.26 20.08 3.58
N GLN A 390 1.91 19.05 4.34
CA GLN A 390 1.73 19.11 5.79
C GLN A 390 3.06 18.76 6.46
N LEU A 391 3.63 19.72 7.18
CA LEU A 391 4.86 19.52 7.94
C LEU A 391 4.63 20.06 9.35
N ASP A 392 4.85 19.22 10.33
CA ASP A 392 4.47 19.47 11.71
C ASP A 392 2.96 19.80 11.81
N ASN A 393 2.60 20.94 12.34
CA ASN A 393 1.20 21.40 12.45
C ASN A 393 0.84 22.51 11.43
N SER A 394 1.66 22.68 10.38
CA SER A 394 1.50 23.76 9.40
C SER A 394 1.31 23.21 7.99
N THR A 395 0.44 23.87 7.21
CA THR A 395 0.28 23.65 5.77
C THR A 395 1.17 24.62 5.01
N TYR A 396 1.98 24.11 4.11
CA TYR A 396 2.84 24.91 3.22
C TYR A 396 2.37 24.76 1.78
N HIS A 397 2.12 25.88 1.09
CA HIS A 397 1.85 25.91 -0.33
C HIS A 397 3.16 25.94 -1.11
N ILE A 398 3.26 25.13 -2.17
CA ILE A 398 4.47 24.99 -2.97
C ILE A 398 4.43 25.96 -4.14
N ASN A 399 5.30 26.96 -4.11
CA ASN A 399 5.54 27.82 -5.28
C ASN A 399 6.42 27.10 -6.28
N ARG A 400 5.83 26.50 -7.32
CA ARG A 400 6.52 25.66 -8.30
C ARG A 400 7.51 26.45 -9.16
N SER A 401 7.16 27.67 -9.58
CA SER A 401 8.09 28.49 -10.37
C SER A 401 9.32 28.88 -9.59
N ALA A 402 9.17 29.22 -8.30
CA ALA A 402 10.31 29.47 -7.43
C ALA A 402 11.14 28.19 -7.22
N LEU A 403 10.49 27.04 -7.07
CA LEU A 403 11.17 25.75 -6.91
C LEU A 403 11.97 25.34 -8.16
N GLN A 404 11.42 25.53 -9.36
CA GLN A 404 12.09 25.22 -10.62
C GLN A 404 13.28 26.14 -10.91
N ASN A 405 13.20 27.39 -10.45
CA ASN A 405 14.25 28.38 -10.62
C ASN A 405 15.33 28.33 -9.50
N LEU A 406 15.18 27.44 -8.52
CA LEU A 406 16.15 27.31 -7.44
C LEU A 406 17.43 26.68 -7.96
N ASN A 407 18.54 27.42 -7.88
CA ASN A 407 19.85 26.87 -8.21
C ASN A 407 20.30 25.86 -7.16
N THR A 408 20.48 24.61 -7.55
CA THR A 408 20.77 23.52 -6.62
C THR A 408 21.88 22.60 -7.13
N VAL A 409 22.54 21.91 -6.18
CA VAL A 409 23.43 20.77 -6.42
C VAL A 409 22.86 19.55 -5.72
N GLN A 410 23.22 18.35 -6.16
CA GLN A 410 22.77 17.13 -5.48
C GLN A 410 23.53 16.91 -4.17
N LEU A 411 22.84 16.41 -3.12
CA LEU A 411 23.47 16.13 -1.82
C LEU A 411 24.72 15.24 -1.96
N GLN A 412 24.69 14.23 -2.85
CA GLN A 412 25.85 13.36 -3.11
C GLN A 412 27.08 14.08 -3.70
N GLU A 413 26.92 15.29 -4.20
CA GLU A 413 28.04 16.09 -4.66
C GLU A 413 28.80 16.75 -3.50
N LEU A 414 28.10 17.01 -2.39
CA LEU A 414 28.65 17.68 -1.20
C LEU A 414 29.20 16.69 -0.17
N VAL A 415 28.50 15.54 0.02
CA VAL A 415 28.78 14.60 1.10
C VAL A 415 28.93 13.16 0.60
N ASN A 416 29.69 12.36 1.35
CA ASN A 416 29.66 10.91 1.28
C ASN A 416 28.49 10.39 2.13
N ILE A 417 27.68 9.49 1.57
CA ILE A 417 26.49 8.96 2.24
C ILE A 417 26.74 7.49 2.56
N LYS A 418 26.66 7.13 3.83
CA LYS A 418 26.85 5.77 4.28
C LYS A 418 25.69 5.32 5.16
N ARG A 419 25.11 4.17 4.88
CA ARG A 419 24.07 3.57 5.74
C ARG A 419 24.70 3.07 7.05
N GLY A 420 24.00 3.23 8.17
CA GLY A 420 24.40 2.70 9.45
C GLY A 420 24.46 1.17 9.49
N TYR A 421 25.02 0.65 10.55
CA TYR A 421 25.24 -0.80 10.75
C TYR A 421 23.93 -1.53 11.07
N ASN A 422 23.78 -2.76 10.57
CA ASN A 422 22.62 -3.60 10.87
C ASN A 422 22.72 -4.22 12.27
N VAL A 423 22.42 -3.42 13.29
CA VAL A 423 22.42 -3.86 14.70
C VAL A 423 21.22 -4.77 14.95
N THR A 424 21.48 -5.96 15.48
CA THR A 424 20.46 -6.92 15.92
C THR A 424 20.52 -7.07 17.44
N ARG A 425 19.50 -7.65 18.07
CA ARG A 425 19.49 -7.94 19.52
C ARG A 425 20.70 -8.78 19.97
N ARG A 426 21.26 -9.61 19.08
CA ARG A 426 22.46 -10.41 19.35
C ARG A 426 23.74 -9.57 19.49
N ASN A 427 23.73 -8.34 19.03
CA ASN A 427 24.84 -7.41 19.16
C ASN A 427 24.80 -6.64 20.49
N GLU A 428 23.65 -6.60 21.19
CA GLU A 428 23.50 -5.88 22.46
C GLU A 428 24.32 -6.57 23.55
N ASP A 429 25.22 -5.82 24.19
CA ASP A 429 26.12 -6.32 25.22
C ASP A 429 26.45 -5.17 26.18
N LYS A 430 26.13 -5.33 27.46
CA LYS A 430 26.42 -4.32 28.52
C LYS A 430 27.91 -3.97 28.63
N LYS A 431 28.81 -4.89 28.22
CA LYS A 431 30.25 -4.71 28.21
C LYS A 431 30.78 -4.38 26.80
N GLY A 432 29.90 -4.09 25.85
CA GLY A 432 30.27 -3.81 24.47
C GLY A 432 31.19 -2.59 24.33
N HIS A 433 32.10 -2.64 23.36
CA HIS A 433 33.07 -1.57 23.10
C HIS A 433 32.46 -0.37 22.36
N TYR A 434 31.32 -0.56 21.66
CA TYR A 434 30.68 0.45 20.85
C TYR A 434 29.34 0.85 21.44
N LEU A 435 28.93 2.10 21.17
CA LEU A 435 27.57 2.56 21.39
C LEU A 435 26.80 2.54 20.07
N THR A 436 25.47 2.34 20.09
CA THR A 436 24.64 2.47 18.91
C THR A 436 23.63 3.60 19.07
N ALA A 437 23.58 4.48 18.06
CA ALA A 437 22.57 5.53 17.93
C ALA A 437 21.39 5.02 17.11
N LYS A 438 20.17 5.24 17.61
CA LYS A 438 18.89 4.89 16.99
C LYS A 438 18.13 6.16 16.60
N VAL A 439 17.07 6.05 15.78
CA VAL A 439 16.21 7.18 15.39
C VAL A 439 15.55 7.86 16.60
N THR A 440 15.31 7.12 17.68
CA THR A 440 14.75 7.61 18.95
C THR A 440 15.72 8.48 19.73
N ASP A 441 17.00 8.37 19.47
CA ASP A 441 18.05 9.11 20.18
C ASP A 441 18.33 10.48 19.54
N ILE A 442 17.70 10.76 18.39
CA ILE A 442 17.72 12.09 17.77
C ILE A 442 16.69 12.97 18.49
N THR A 443 17.18 14.04 19.10
CA THR A 443 16.39 15.01 19.84
C THR A 443 15.71 16.04 18.92
N THR A 444 14.73 16.79 19.43
CA THR A 444 14.01 17.83 18.68
C THR A 444 14.90 19.05 18.35
N ASP A 445 15.99 19.25 19.07
CA ASP A 445 16.99 20.28 18.84
C ASP A 445 18.18 19.79 17.98
N HIS A 446 17.96 18.68 17.27
CA HIS A 446 18.90 18.11 16.27
C HIS A 446 20.24 17.63 16.84
N HIS A 447 20.25 17.10 18.05
CA HIS A 447 21.40 16.47 18.69
C HIS A 447 21.16 14.97 18.93
N ILE A 448 22.21 14.26 19.30
CA ILE A 448 22.13 12.87 19.75
C ILE A 448 22.05 12.89 21.27
N ASN A 449 21.07 12.21 21.84
CA ASN A 449 20.99 12.02 23.30
C ASN A 449 21.95 10.90 23.73
N ASP A 450 23.13 11.28 24.20
CA ASP A 450 24.21 10.36 24.58
C ASP A 450 23.87 9.49 25.80
N SER A 451 22.93 9.93 26.66
CA SER A 451 22.61 9.23 27.92
C SER A 451 21.85 7.91 27.69
N ASN A 452 21.22 7.71 26.52
CA ASN A 452 20.37 6.56 26.24
C ASN A 452 20.96 5.57 25.21
N LEU A 453 22.22 5.78 24.79
CA LEU A 453 22.83 4.92 23.80
C LEU A 453 23.05 3.49 24.31
N THR A 454 22.67 2.51 23.51
CA THR A 454 22.82 1.09 23.86
C THR A 454 24.23 0.61 23.54
N ARG A 455 24.88 -0.12 24.50
CA ARG A 455 26.18 -0.75 24.25
C ARG A 455 26.03 -1.98 23.37
N ILE A 456 26.95 -2.14 22.41
CA ILE A 456 26.95 -3.24 21.45
C ILE A 456 28.35 -3.78 21.22
N ASN A 457 28.41 -5.04 20.79
CA ASN A 457 29.62 -5.67 20.26
C ASN A 457 29.48 -5.92 18.77
N ILE A 458 30.48 -5.51 17.99
CA ILE A 458 30.56 -5.70 16.55
C ILE A 458 31.82 -6.50 16.25
N LYS A 459 31.66 -7.65 15.58
CA LYS A 459 32.75 -8.60 15.35
C LYS A 459 33.65 -8.24 14.14
N THR A 460 33.17 -7.38 13.22
CA THR A 460 33.88 -7.08 11.96
C THR A 460 33.65 -5.65 11.50
N ASN A 461 34.76 -4.98 11.09
CA ASN A 461 34.79 -3.70 10.36
C ASN A 461 33.91 -2.56 10.93
N ALA A 462 33.81 -2.48 12.28
CA ALA A 462 33.02 -1.44 12.97
C ALA A 462 33.55 -0.03 12.68
N GLU A 463 34.87 0.12 12.53
CA GLU A 463 35.52 1.41 12.31
C GLU A 463 34.95 2.16 11.11
N SER A 464 34.60 1.42 10.06
CA SER A 464 34.01 2.04 8.86
C SER A 464 32.62 2.66 9.10
N TYR A 465 31.94 2.36 10.21
CA TYR A 465 30.61 2.86 10.58
C TYR A 465 30.65 3.88 11.72
N LEU A 466 31.83 4.22 12.23
CA LEU A 466 31.97 5.23 13.28
C LEU A 466 31.54 6.59 12.78
N ILE A 467 30.75 7.27 13.60
CA ILE A 467 30.45 8.69 13.39
C ILE A 467 31.59 9.54 13.91
N GLU A 468 31.81 10.67 13.24
CA GLU A 468 32.84 11.64 13.56
C GLU A 468 32.21 13.02 13.80
N ASN A 469 32.94 13.89 14.48
CA ASN A 469 32.49 15.27 14.62
C ASN A 469 32.30 15.92 13.24
N ASN A 470 31.26 16.73 13.11
CA ASN A 470 30.77 17.33 11.88
C ASN A 470 30.03 16.38 10.92
N ASP A 471 29.79 15.13 11.28
CA ASP A 471 28.83 14.31 10.53
C ASP A 471 27.38 14.78 10.79
N ILE A 472 26.50 14.51 9.85
CA ILE A 472 25.04 14.59 10.05
C ILE A 472 24.49 13.16 10.04
N LEU A 473 23.67 12.82 11.02
CA LEU A 473 22.85 11.63 10.97
C LEU A 473 21.46 11.97 10.43
N ILE A 474 20.96 11.16 9.51
CA ILE A 474 19.61 11.30 8.98
C ILE A 474 18.87 9.97 9.02
N SER A 475 17.62 9.98 9.49
CA SER A 475 16.79 8.79 9.50
C SER A 475 16.28 8.46 8.09
N THR A 476 16.47 7.18 7.68
CA THR A 476 16.17 6.69 6.34
C THR A 476 15.10 5.60 6.33
N ARG A 477 14.55 5.21 7.50
CA ARG A 477 13.51 4.19 7.62
C ARG A 477 12.61 4.45 8.82
N GLY A 478 11.30 4.24 8.64
CA GLY A 478 10.27 4.52 9.64
C GLY A 478 9.92 5.99 9.65
N THR A 479 10.19 6.70 10.73
CA THR A 479 10.11 8.18 10.76
C THR A 479 11.32 8.72 10.00
N ILE A 480 11.16 8.97 8.70
CA ILE A 480 12.24 9.50 7.84
C ILE A 480 12.46 10.99 8.07
N GLY A 481 13.66 11.46 7.74
CA GLY A 481 14.00 12.90 7.72
C GLY A 481 14.36 13.50 9.07
N LYS A 482 14.35 12.75 10.19
CA LYS A 482 14.98 13.24 11.41
C LYS A 482 16.46 13.43 11.21
N VAL A 483 16.99 14.59 11.53
CA VAL A 483 18.41 14.93 11.39
C VAL A 483 19.04 15.30 12.70
N ALA A 484 20.30 14.92 12.90
CA ALA A 484 21.12 15.35 14.03
C ALA A 484 22.52 15.71 13.57
N PHE A 485 23.08 16.79 14.13
CA PHE A 485 24.46 17.17 13.96
C PHE A 485 25.33 16.49 15.03
N VAL A 486 26.43 15.90 14.60
CA VAL A 486 27.37 15.20 15.46
C VAL A 486 28.45 16.15 15.93
N ASN A 487 28.45 16.46 17.23
CA ASN A 487 29.49 17.23 17.88
C ASN A 487 29.86 16.58 19.22
N ASN A 488 31.11 16.75 19.64
CA ASN A 488 31.61 16.29 20.96
C ASN A 488 31.36 14.80 21.28
N ILE A 489 31.47 13.94 20.29
CA ILE A 489 31.36 12.49 20.49
C ILE A 489 32.52 12.01 21.36
N LYS A 490 32.20 11.49 22.56
CA LYS A 490 33.16 11.01 23.55
C LYS A 490 33.49 9.53 23.44
N GLN A 491 32.68 8.73 22.76
CA GLN A 491 32.83 7.26 22.66
C GLN A 491 32.57 6.79 21.24
N CYS A 492 33.18 5.64 20.87
CA CYS A 492 32.99 5.01 19.57
C CYS A 492 31.52 4.68 19.32
N THR A 493 30.82 5.49 18.55
CA THR A 493 29.39 5.37 18.29
C THR A 493 29.13 5.00 16.83
N VAL A 494 28.23 4.04 16.62
CA VAL A 494 27.81 3.51 15.32
C VAL A 494 26.31 3.68 15.18
N PRO A 495 25.79 4.38 14.15
CA PRO A 495 24.36 4.47 13.94
C PRO A 495 23.79 3.15 13.44
N ASN A 496 22.54 2.82 13.84
CA ASN A 496 21.85 1.64 13.35
C ASN A 496 21.46 1.80 11.86
N ALA A 497 21.06 0.70 11.21
CA ALA A 497 20.72 0.65 9.78
C ALA A 497 19.53 1.51 9.36
N ASN A 498 18.78 2.09 10.30
CA ASN A 498 17.68 3.03 10.01
C ASN A 498 18.17 4.48 9.88
N LEU A 499 19.45 4.71 10.16
CA LEU A 499 20.15 5.99 10.01
C LEU A 499 21.17 5.91 8.87
N ALA A 500 21.44 7.05 8.24
CA ALA A 500 22.59 7.24 7.35
C ALA A 500 23.51 8.32 7.90
N ILE A 501 24.80 8.19 7.64
CA ILE A 501 25.86 9.14 7.93
C ILE A 501 26.05 10.01 6.68
N LEU A 502 25.99 11.32 6.85
CA LEU A 502 26.38 12.30 5.84
C LEU A 502 27.69 12.94 6.29
N ARG A 503 28.78 12.62 5.61
CA ARG A 503 30.13 13.16 5.90
C ARG A 503 30.60 14.03 4.76
N VAL A 504 31.03 15.25 5.04
CA VAL A 504 31.50 16.16 4.02
C VAL A 504 32.66 15.56 3.22
N LYS A 505 32.66 15.74 1.90
CA LYS A 505 33.79 15.35 1.06
C LYS A 505 34.96 16.27 1.29
N SER A 506 36.17 15.73 1.30
CA SER A 506 37.40 16.53 1.49
C SER A 506 37.51 17.70 0.50
N SER A 507 37.08 17.51 -0.75
CA SER A 507 37.03 18.55 -1.79
C SER A 507 35.97 19.64 -1.57
N LYS A 508 35.06 19.47 -0.59
CA LYS A 508 33.92 20.36 -0.32
C LYS A 508 33.98 21.04 1.05
N LEU A 509 35.04 20.82 1.83
CA LEU A 509 35.24 21.42 3.16
C LEU A 509 35.08 22.95 3.16
N ASN A 510 35.54 23.62 2.10
CA ASN A 510 35.45 25.08 1.92
C ASN A 510 34.25 25.51 1.05
N THR A 511 33.25 24.62 0.88
CA THR A 511 32.07 24.88 0.03
C THR A 511 30.77 24.80 0.81
N VAL A 512 30.71 23.94 1.83
CA VAL A 512 29.49 23.71 2.61
C VAL A 512 29.77 23.73 4.11
N ASN A 513 28.93 24.48 4.84
CA ASN A 513 28.87 24.44 6.29
C ASN A 513 27.89 23.31 6.70
N MET A 514 28.36 22.32 7.44
CA MET A 514 27.57 21.14 7.78
C MET A 514 26.41 21.46 8.73
N ILE A 515 26.53 22.48 9.60
CA ILE A 515 25.39 22.92 10.44
C ILE A 515 24.32 23.55 9.55
N TRP A 516 24.71 24.38 8.59
CA TRP A 516 23.79 24.94 7.60
C TRP A 516 23.07 23.85 6.81
N LEU A 517 23.82 22.83 6.35
CA LEU A 517 23.24 21.70 5.62
C LEU A 517 22.22 20.93 6.49
N MET A 518 22.55 20.70 7.76
CA MET A 518 21.62 20.07 8.70
C MET A 518 20.35 20.91 8.89
N LEU A 519 20.47 22.22 9.09
CA LEU A 519 19.34 23.15 9.22
C LEU A 519 18.49 23.20 7.96
N TYR A 520 19.11 23.17 6.77
CA TYR A 520 18.37 23.06 5.51
C TYR A 520 17.59 21.74 5.43
N LEU A 521 18.20 20.61 5.73
CA LEU A 521 17.52 19.32 5.74
C LEU A 521 16.38 19.25 6.77
N ALA A 522 16.51 19.95 7.89
CA ALA A 522 15.46 20.10 8.91
C ALA A 522 14.34 21.08 8.51
N SER A 523 14.60 22.00 7.57
CA SER A 523 13.65 23.04 7.15
C SER A 523 12.44 22.45 6.44
N PRO A 524 11.30 23.17 6.34
CA PRO A 524 10.12 22.72 5.58
C PRO A 524 10.45 22.32 4.15
N LEU A 525 11.30 23.08 3.44
CA LEU A 525 11.73 22.74 2.08
C LEU A 525 12.59 21.47 2.05
N GLY A 526 13.54 21.33 2.95
CA GLY A 526 14.37 20.13 3.08
C GLY A 526 13.55 18.89 3.39
N GLN A 527 12.61 18.96 4.33
CA GLN A 527 11.69 17.88 4.67
C GLN A 527 10.76 17.53 3.49
N PHE A 528 10.28 18.51 2.75
CA PHE A 528 9.54 18.28 1.50
C PHE A 528 10.39 17.50 0.49
N MET A 529 11.62 17.91 0.24
CA MET A 529 12.54 17.22 -0.69
C MET A 529 12.86 15.80 -0.25
N ILE A 530 13.06 15.56 1.04
CA ILE A 530 13.25 14.23 1.63
C ILE A 530 12.03 13.34 1.37
N GLN A 531 10.83 13.86 1.57
CA GLN A 531 9.58 13.13 1.32
C GLN A 531 9.37 12.78 -0.16
N GLN A 532 9.87 13.60 -1.10
CA GLN A 532 9.78 13.31 -2.54
C GLN A 532 10.62 12.10 -2.97
N VAL A 533 11.76 11.87 -2.33
CA VAL A 533 12.65 10.73 -2.64
C VAL A 533 12.33 9.49 -1.79
N ALA A 534 11.43 9.61 -0.81
CA ALA A 534 11.00 8.49 0.03
C ALA A 534 10.11 7.52 -0.76
N THR A 535 10.34 6.24 -0.54
CA THR A 535 9.56 5.14 -1.11
C THR A 535 8.97 4.31 0.03
N GLY A 536 7.90 3.57 -0.29
CA GLY A 536 7.19 2.76 0.71
C GLY A 536 6.19 3.59 1.52
N THR A 537 5.01 3.06 1.67
CA THR A 537 3.85 3.76 2.21
C THR A 537 3.40 3.21 3.57
N ALA A 538 3.68 1.93 3.87
CA ALA A 538 3.49 1.37 5.22
C ALA A 538 4.68 1.70 6.13
N ILE A 539 5.89 1.57 5.62
CA ILE A 539 7.13 1.99 6.28
C ILE A 539 7.93 2.76 5.24
N SER A 540 7.96 4.08 5.38
CA SER A 540 8.75 4.93 4.49
C SER A 540 10.24 4.59 4.60
N THR A 541 10.89 4.47 3.44
CA THR A 541 12.33 4.20 3.34
C THR A 541 12.98 5.06 2.28
N ILE A 542 14.23 5.42 2.49
CA ILE A 542 15.05 6.13 1.50
C ILE A 542 16.33 5.32 1.29
N SER A 543 16.65 5.00 0.03
CA SER A 543 17.95 4.42 -0.29
C SER A 543 19.05 5.50 -0.21
N THR A 544 20.29 5.12 0.07
CA THR A 544 21.42 6.07 0.04
C THR A 544 21.59 6.74 -1.33
N LYS A 545 21.26 6.02 -2.40
CA LYS A 545 21.27 6.55 -3.77
C LYS A 545 20.20 7.63 -3.98
N ASP A 546 18.99 7.43 -3.47
CA ASP A 546 17.89 8.41 -3.62
C ASP A 546 18.09 9.59 -2.66
N LEU A 547 18.59 9.34 -1.45
CA LEU A 547 19.02 10.39 -0.53
C LEU A 547 20.05 11.33 -1.18
N GLY A 548 20.99 10.74 -1.93
CA GLY A 548 22.01 11.50 -2.67
C GLY A 548 21.49 12.44 -3.74
N LYS A 549 20.28 12.22 -4.25
CA LYS A 549 19.63 13.06 -5.28
C LYS A 549 18.93 14.30 -4.72
N ILE A 550 18.82 14.44 -3.40
CA ILE A 550 18.14 15.60 -2.79
C ILE A 550 18.82 16.88 -3.26
N PRO A 551 18.04 17.85 -3.83
CA PRO A 551 18.58 19.12 -4.26
C PRO A 551 18.89 20.00 -3.06
N ILE A 552 20.11 20.52 -3.02
CA ILE A 552 20.60 21.43 -1.99
C ILE A 552 20.82 22.81 -2.63
N PRO A 553 20.21 23.90 -2.12
CA PRO A 553 20.42 25.24 -2.66
C PRO A 553 21.90 25.65 -2.66
N VAL A 554 22.33 26.31 -3.73
CA VAL A 554 23.70 26.83 -3.82
C VAL A 554 23.75 28.21 -3.18
N LEU A 555 24.48 28.33 -2.07
CA LEU A 555 24.78 29.59 -1.39
C LEU A 555 26.28 29.72 -1.17
N PRO A 556 26.86 30.94 -1.27
CA PRO A 556 28.25 31.18 -0.87
C PRO A 556 28.49 30.74 0.58
N LEU A 557 29.67 30.19 0.87
CA LEU A 557 30.01 29.71 2.21
C LEU A 557 29.87 30.80 3.28
N GLU A 558 30.24 32.05 2.94
CA GLU A 558 30.08 33.20 3.83
C GLU A 558 28.63 33.44 4.23
N ALA A 559 27.70 33.35 3.27
CA ALA A 559 26.27 33.48 3.53
C ALA A 559 25.75 32.33 4.42
N GLN A 560 26.21 31.08 4.19
CA GLN A 560 25.89 29.93 5.04
C GLN A 560 26.39 30.17 6.47
N ASN A 561 27.63 30.59 6.65
CA ASN A 561 28.23 30.86 7.96
C ASN A 561 27.48 31.97 8.72
N LYS A 562 27.14 33.06 8.02
CA LYS A 562 26.35 34.16 8.60
C LYS A 562 25.00 33.68 9.10
N ALA A 563 24.30 32.88 8.31
CA ALA A 563 22.99 32.31 8.69
C ALA A 563 23.12 31.38 9.92
N VAL A 564 24.15 30.54 9.97
CA VAL A 564 24.42 29.65 11.12
C VAL A 564 24.73 30.49 12.37
N GLN A 565 25.56 31.50 12.28
CA GLN A 565 25.92 32.37 13.40
C GLN A 565 24.66 33.08 13.97
N GLN A 566 23.84 33.64 13.10
CA GLN A 566 22.58 34.28 13.51
C GLN A 566 21.66 33.28 14.24
N PHE A 567 21.46 32.09 13.67
CA PHE A 567 20.66 31.04 14.29
C PHE A 567 21.19 30.64 15.66
N GLN A 568 22.51 30.37 15.78
CA GLN A 568 23.13 29.95 17.02
C GLN A 568 23.03 31.04 18.12
N THR A 569 23.17 32.29 17.75
CA THR A 569 23.04 33.42 18.70
C THR A 569 21.61 33.51 19.27
N VAL A 570 20.60 33.42 18.39
CA VAL A 570 19.20 33.44 18.81
C VAL A 570 18.87 32.21 19.65
N GLN A 571 19.33 31.02 19.22
CA GLN A 571 19.09 29.77 19.93
C GLN A 571 19.69 29.77 21.34
N ALA A 572 20.92 30.30 21.49
CA ALA A 572 21.55 30.44 22.81
C ALA A 572 20.74 31.33 23.74
N LYS A 573 20.21 32.47 23.23
CA LYS A 573 19.34 33.36 23.99
C LYS A 573 18.04 32.66 24.43
N LEU A 574 17.37 31.97 23.49
CA LEU A 574 16.12 31.24 23.78
C LEU A 574 16.34 30.10 24.79
N ASN A 575 17.47 29.40 24.71
CA ASN A 575 17.82 28.34 25.65
C ASN A 575 18.07 28.93 27.07
N ALA A 576 18.71 30.09 27.16
CA ALA A 576 18.89 30.79 28.45
C ALA A 576 17.56 31.23 29.05
N GLU A 577 16.65 31.79 28.24
CA GLU A 577 15.29 32.17 28.66
C GLU A 577 14.48 30.96 29.13
N LYS A 578 14.54 29.85 28.39
CA LYS A 578 13.89 28.59 28.76
C LYS A 578 14.40 28.05 30.08
N ALA A 579 15.73 28.05 30.29
CA ALA A 579 16.32 27.63 31.56
C ALA A 579 15.91 28.52 32.73
N ALA A 580 15.82 29.84 32.50
CA ALA A 580 15.36 30.78 33.51
C ALA A 580 13.86 30.58 33.86
N LEU A 581 13.02 30.30 32.85
CA LEU A 581 11.61 30.00 33.05
C LEU A 581 11.43 28.69 33.83
N GLN A 582 12.20 27.66 33.48
CA GLN A 582 12.18 26.36 34.16
C GLN A 582 12.49 26.51 35.66
N LYS A 583 13.54 27.31 36.00
CA LYS A 583 13.86 27.61 37.39
C LYS A 583 12.73 28.33 38.12
N LYS A 584 12.01 29.28 37.45
CA LYS A 584 10.84 29.93 38.02
C LYS A 584 9.69 28.96 38.31
N ILE A 585 9.46 28.00 37.37
CA ILE A 585 8.44 26.95 37.54
C ILE A 585 8.78 26.08 38.75
N GLU A 586 10.04 25.66 38.87
CA GLU A 586 10.51 24.83 39.98
C GLU A 586 10.38 25.58 41.33
N ALA A 587 10.78 26.86 41.39
CA ALA A 587 10.63 27.68 42.59
C ALA A 587 9.17 27.85 43.01
N ASN A 588 8.26 28.10 42.06
CA ASN A 588 6.83 28.18 42.32
C ASN A 588 6.24 26.86 42.84
N GLN A 589 6.71 25.73 42.32
CA GLN A 589 6.31 24.41 42.83
C GLN A 589 6.84 24.16 44.24
N GLU A 590 8.09 24.54 44.54
CA GLU A 590 8.66 24.42 45.88
C GLU A 590 7.92 25.29 46.91
N GLU A 591 7.51 26.51 46.53
CA GLU A 591 6.69 27.40 47.37
C GLU A 591 5.33 26.76 47.65
N LEU A 592 4.67 26.22 46.62
CA LEU A 592 3.41 25.49 46.78
C LEU A 592 3.56 24.30 47.73
N TYR A 593 4.57 23.46 47.53
CA TYR A 593 4.81 22.30 48.38
C TYR A 593 5.15 22.69 49.83
N SER A 594 5.83 23.80 50.01
CA SER A 594 6.10 24.36 51.33
C SER A 594 4.82 24.81 52.02
N SER A 595 3.93 25.51 51.30
CA SER A 595 2.64 25.94 51.82
C SER A 595 1.71 24.78 52.21
N MET A 596 1.85 23.65 51.53
CA MET A 596 1.12 22.40 51.80
C MET A 596 1.75 21.58 52.95
N ASN A 597 2.85 22.02 53.55
CA ASN A 597 3.62 21.30 54.59
C ASN A 597 4.14 19.93 54.19
N VAL A 598 4.21 19.61 52.88
CA VAL A 598 4.66 18.29 52.37
C VAL A 598 6.19 18.18 52.24
N THR A 599 6.91 19.30 52.18
CA THR A 599 8.38 19.34 52.07
C THR A 599 9.10 18.83 53.34
N LYS A 600 8.40 18.74 54.49
CA LYS A 600 8.94 18.18 55.72
C LYS A 600 8.99 16.63 55.69
N VAL A 601 8.23 15.99 54.82
CA VAL A 601 8.10 14.54 54.73
C VAL A 601 9.12 13.94 53.73
N LEU A 602 9.44 14.69 52.65
CA LEU A 602 10.38 14.28 51.62
C LEU A 602 11.47 15.33 51.48
N ARG A 603 12.73 14.97 51.71
CA ARG A 603 13.90 15.79 51.39
C ARG A 603 14.48 15.39 50.06
N LYS A 604 14.70 16.35 49.19
CA LYS A 604 15.41 16.15 47.92
C LYS A 604 16.89 15.87 48.25
N GLU A 605 17.43 14.74 47.83
CA GLU A 605 18.88 14.56 47.84
C GLU A 605 19.50 15.52 46.83
N ASN A 606 20.33 16.44 47.31
CA ASN A 606 21.15 17.24 46.41
C ASN A 606 22.21 16.35 45.79
N THR A 607 21.98 15.91 44.55
CA THR A 607 23.05 15.38 43.71
C THR A 607 23.90 16.56 43.26
N GLU A 608 24.83 17.00 44.13
CA GLU A 608 26.03 17.69 43.70
C GLU A 608 26.95 16.60 43.09
N ASN A 609 27.08 16.61 41.70
CA ASN A 609 28.32 16.25 41.02
C ASN A 609 28.21 16.63 39.54
#